data_f298ee81f83b1512f4761471524948bd
#
_entry.id   f298ee81f83b1512f4761471524948bd
#
_cell.length_a   1.000
_cell.length_b   1.000
_cell.length_c   1.000
_cell.angle_alpha   90.00
_cell.angle_beta   90.00
_cell.angle_gamma   90.00
#
_symmetry.space_group_name_H-M   'P 1'
#
loop_
_entity.id
_entity.type
_entity.pdbx_description
1 polymer ?
#
loop_
_entity_poly.entity_id
_entity_poly.type
_entity_poly.pdbx_seq_one_letter_code
_entity_poly.pdbx_strand_id
1 'polypeptide(L)'
;MEKKLSLYSKLLILKMRRLIFRYLPNTKGVYSMTHHYKMMLLLLLITPHILIGQIENQVRDDNPGLFKNQRLYHTPPKPLFKGRSHDLDFITNIPDDSVLTATLFFKTNFMAYYQEFSLKGNQGLYQFTYEPETYPGTHLQYYFVIETDKNIHGCPINDQGELTPVDNLLIDPIQYFKQQSRLNR
;
A
#
# COMPACT_ATOMS: atom_id res chain seq x y z
N MET A 1 -3.06 -4.44 5.40
CA MET A 1 -3.87 -5.44 4.68
C MET A 1 -3.72 -6.86 5.26
N GLU A 2 -2.56 -7.28 5.71
CA GLU A 2 -2.31 -8.64 6.26
C GLU A 2 -3.18 -9.05 7.45
N LYS A 3 -3.49 -8.12 8.38
CA LYS A 3 -4.33 -8.45 9.55
C LYS A 3 -5.78 -8.84 9.19
N LYS A 4 -6.34 -8.31 8.08
CA LYS A 4 -7.69 -8.67 7.64
C LYS A 4 -7.73 -10.06 6.98
N LEU A 5 -6.73 -10.42 6.18
CA LEU A 5 -6.61 -11.76 5.59
C LEU A 5 -6.46 -12.84 6.65
N SER A 6 -5.66 -12.59 7.70
CA SER A 6 -5.49 -13.50 8.84
C SER A 6 -6.80 -13.74 9.61
N LEU A 7 -7.67 -12.74 9.71
CA LEU A 7 -8.97 -12.90 10.38
C LEU A 7 -9.96 -13.75 9.55
N TYR A 8 -9.98 -13.54 8.24
CA TYR A 8 -10.86 -14.32 7.34
C TYR A 8 -10.46 -15.80 7.28
N SER A 9 -9.16 -16.10 7.23
CA SER A 9 -8.68 -17.48 7.24
C SER A 9 -9.01 -18.19 8.56
N LYS A 10 -8.86 -17.52 9.70
CA LYS A 10 -9.24 -18.05 11.01
C LYS A 10 -10.74 -18.28 11.14
N LEU A 11 -11.55 -17.40 10.57
CA LEU A 11 -13.02 -17.51 10.58
C LEU A 11 -13.51 -18.69 9.71
N LEU A 12 -12.85 -18.90 8.56
CA LEU A 12 -13.14 -20.01 7.65
C LEU A 12 -12.81 -21.37 8.30
N ILE A 13 -11.67 -21.46 8.96
CA ILE A 13 -11.25 -22.68 9.69
C ILE A 13 -12.21 -22.98 10.84
N LEU A 14 -12.68 -21.98 11.58
CA LEU A 14 -13.66 -22.16 12.65
C LEU A 14 -15.04 -22.59 12.12
N LYS A 15 -15.50 -22.06 10.98
CA LYS A 15 -16.74 -22.50 10.33
C LYS A 15 -16.65 -23.94 9.81
N MET A 16 -15.53 -24.34 9.21
CA MET A 16 -15.30 -25.70 8.75
C MET A 16 -15.26 -26.70 9.92
N ARG A 17 -14.60 -26.37 11.05
CA ARG A 17 -14.62 -27.21 12.25
C ARG A 17 -16.03 -27.45 12.78
N ARG A 18 -16.89 -26.41 12.81
CA ARG A 18 -18.29 -26.58 13.24
C ARG A 18 -19.13 -27.44 12.30
N LEU A 19 -18.85 -27.41 11.00
CA LEU A 19 -19.53 -28.26 10.02
C LEU A 19 -19.11 -29.73 10.18
N ILE A 20 -17.83 -30.03 10.38
CA ILE A 20 -17.32 -31.39 10.54
C ILE A 20 -17.88 -32.03 11.82
N PHE A 21 -18.01 -31.27 12.93
CA PHE A 21 -18.61 -31.80 14.16
C PHE A 21 -20.12 -32.03 14.08
N ARG A 22 -20.86 -31.41 13.15
CA ARG A 22 -22.28 -31.59 12.96
C ARG A 22 -22.67 -32.83 12.15
N TYR A 23 -21.73 -33.35 11.37
CA TYR A 23 -21.94 -34.54 10.51
C TYR A 23 -21.29 -35.81 11.02
N LEU A 24 -20.71 -35.85 12.23
CA LEU A 24 -20.27 -37.08 12.85
C LEU A 24 -21.52 -37.69 13.56
N PRO A 25 -22.02 -38.80 13.07
CA PRO A 25 -23.11 -39.50 13.76
C PRO A 25 -22.59 -40.01 15.11
N ASN A 26 -23.38 -39.77 16.14
CA ASN A 26 -23.14 -40.24 17.51
C ASN A 26 -23.37 -41.76 17.59
N THR A 27 -22.46 -42.53 17.00
CA THR A 27 -22.52 -43.98 17.07
C THR A 27 -21.57 -44.48 18.16
N LYS A 28 -22.21 -44.83 19.30
CA LYS A 28 -21.61 -45.73 20.28
C LYS A 28 -21.46 -47.12 19.65
N GLY A 29 -20.50 -47.31 18.77
CA GLY A 29 -20.16 -48.56 18.16
C GLY A 29 -18.66 -48.58 17.86
N VAL A 30 -17.92 -49.46 18.51
CA VAL A 30 -16.52 -49.71 18.27
C VAL A 30 -16.39 -50.32 16.88
N TYR A 31 -16.26 -49.48 15.85
CA TYR A 31 -15.79 -49.95 14.54
C TYR A 31 -14.30 -49.76 14.46
N SER A 32 -13.60 -50.88 14.34
CA SER A 32 -12.18 -50.93 13.93
C SER A 32 -12.09 -50.19 12.59
N MET A 33 -11.74 -48.94 12.63
CA MET A 33 -11.42 -48.14 11.44
C MET A 33 -10.21 -48.74 10.78
N THR A 34 -10.41 -49.36 9.61
CA THR A 34 -9.31 -49.97 8.82
C THR A 34 -8.22 -48.93 8.55
N HIS A 35 -6.99 -49.35 8.48
CA HIS A 35 -5.79 -48.50 8.35
C HIS A 35 -5.88 -47.48 7.19
N HIS A 36 -6.66 -47.83 6.15
CA HIS A 36 -6.90 -46.98 4.98
C HIS A 36 -7.67 -45.70 5.27
N TYR A 37 -8.69 -45.73 6.14
CA TYR A 37 -9.45 -44.52 6.51
C TYR A 37 -8.64 -43.57 7.37
N LYS A 38 -7.75 -44.09 8.22
CA LYS A 38 -6.82 -43.28 9.02
C LYS A 38 -5.81 -42.55 8.14
N MET A 39 -5.27 -43.24 7.13
CA MET A 39 -4.37 -42.64 6.14
C MET A 39 -5.07 -41.57 5.28
N MET A 40 -6.31 -41.82 4.85
CA MET A 40 -7.08 -40.88 4.05
C MET A 40 -7.43 -39.58 4.85
N LEU A 41 -7.78 -39.74 6.13
CA LEU A 41 -8.05 -38.58 7.02
C LEU A 41 -6.77 -37.76 7.28
N LEU A 42 -5.62 -38.40 7.40
CA LEU A 42 -4.32 -37.74 7.57
C LEU A 42 -3.92 -36.97 6.31
N LEU A 43 -4.16 -37.55 5.13
CA LEU A 43 -3.89 -36.91 3.84
C LEU A 43 -4.77 -35.66 3.65
N LEU A 44 -6.03 -35.70 4.06
CA LEU A 44 -6.98 -34.57 3.97
C LEU A 44 -6.63 -33.44 4.92
N LEU A 45 -5.87 -33.68 6.00
CA LEU A 45 -5.40 -32.68 6.94
C LEU A 45 -4.09 -32.01 6.46
N ILE A 46 -3.30 -32.68 5.62
CA ILE A 46 -2.00 -32.18 5.14
C ILE A 46 -2.15 -31.33 3.86
N THR A 47 -3.13 -31.65 3.00
CA THR A 47 -3.33 -30.95 1.71
C THR A 47 -3.57 -29.43 1.83
N PRO A 48 -4.34 -28.88 2.82
CA PRO A 48 -4.53 -27.44 2.91
C PRO A 48 -3.24 -26.69 3.27
N HIS A 49 -2.28 -27.32 3.96
CA HIS A 49 -1.03 -26.67 4.35
C HIS A 49 -0.06 -26.53 3.17
N ILE A 50 -0.08 -27.48 2.23
CA ILE A 50 0.76 -27.44 1.02
C ILE A 50 0.20 -26.38 0.04
N LEU A 51 -1.13 -26.28 -0.09
CA LEU A 51 -1.74 -25.26 -0.96
C LEU A 51 -1.52 -23.83 -0.46
N ILE A 52 -1.54 -23.59 0.86
CA ILE A 52 -1.30 -22.28 1.46
C ILE A 52 0.17 -21.87 1.25
N GLY A 53 1.11 -22.81 1.38
CA GLY A 53 2.53 -22.54 1.13
C GLY A 53 2.84 -22.22 -0.35
N GLN A 54 2.11 -22.79 -1.29
CA GLN A 54 2.28 -22.51 -2.72
C GLN A 54 1.69 -21.14 -3.12
N ILE A 55 0.59 -20.72 -2.49
CA ILE A 55 0.02 -19.39 -2.73
C ILE A 55 0.94 -18.28 -2.18
N GLU A 56 1.60 -18.52 -1.04
CA GLU A 56 2.52 -17.57 -0.45
C GLU A 56 3.82 -17.42 -1.26
N ASN A 57 4.26 -18.50 -1.92
CA ASN A 57 5.43 -18.46 -2.81
C ASN A 57 5.12 -17.89 -4.20
N GLN A 58 3.86 -17.91 -4.68
CA GLN A 58 3.50 -17.27 -5.95
C GLN A 58 3.30 -15.75 -5.84
N VAL A 59 3.06 -15.22 -4.63
CA VAL A 59 3.00 -13.76 -4.40
C VAL A 59 4.41 -13.15 -4.26
N ARG A 60 5.45 -14.00 -4.18
CA ARG A 60 6.86 -13.60 -4.22
C ARG A 60 7.48 -13.71 -5.61
N ASP A 61 6.67 -13.75 -6.63
CA ASP A 61 7.20 -13.61 -7.97
C ASP A 61 7.78 -12.20 -8.11
N ASP A 62 9.08 -12.19 -8.22
CA ASP A 62 9.98 -11.19 -8.71
C ASP A 62 9.39 -10.44 -9.91
N ASN A 63 8.39 -9.61 -9.67
CA ASN A 63 7.97 -8.62 -10.62
C ASN A 63 8.79 -7.35 -10.33
N PRO A 64 10.05 -7.27 -10.81
CA PRO A 64 10.85 -6.08 -10.64
C PRO A 64 10.17 -5.01 -11.48
N GLY A 65 9.43 -4.17 -10.81
CA GLY A 65 8.92 -2.99 -11.44
C GLY A 65 7.44 -3.00 -11.78
N LEU A 66 6.58 -3.19 -10.76
CA LEU A 66 5.15 -2.84 -10.88
C LEU A 66 4.96 -1.44 -11.50
N PHE A 67 5.95 -0.55 -11.30
CA PHE A 67 5.99 0.83 -11.78
C PHE A 67 7.04 1.07 -12.88
N LYS A 68 7.49 0.04 -13.59
CA LYS A 68 8.62 0.10 -14.54
C LYS A 68 8.42 1.12 -15.68
N ASN A 69 7.19 1.42 -16.04
CA ASN A 69 6.89 2.43 -17.04
C ASN A 69 6.46 3.73 -16.35
N GLN A 70 7.42 4.59 -16.08
CA GLN A 70 7.15 5.88 -15.48
C GLN A 70 6.27 6.73 -16.40
N ARG A 71 4.99 6.85 -16.04
CA ARG A 71 4.00 7.70 -16.72
C ARG A 71 3.52 8.84 -15.83
N LEU A 72 4.01 8.87 -14.61
CA LEU A 72 3.64 9.83 -13.58
C LEU A 72 4.90 10.55 -13.11
N TYR A 73 4.85 11.87 -13.14
CA TYR A 73 5.99 12.74 -12.87
C TYR A 73 5.64 13.72 -11.76
N HIS A 74 6.59 13.92 -10.86
CA HIS A 74 6.51 14.90 -9.81
C HIS A 74 7.88 15.46 -9.50
N THR A 75 7.95 16.78 -9.38
CA THR A 75 9.14 17.47 -8.90
C THR A 75 8.78 18.16 -7.59
N PRO A 76 9.28 17.65 -6.44
CA PRO A 76 9.00 18.29 -5.16
C PRO A 76 9.43 19.75 -5.15
N PRO A 77 8.59 20.69 -4.71
CA PRO A 77 9.00 22.09 -4.57
C PRO A 77 10.17 22.21 -3.59
N LYS A 78 11.18 22.97 -3.96
CA LYS A 78 12.38 23.21 -3.14
C LYS A 78 12.76 24.68 -3.15
N PRO A 79 12.93 25.29 -1.97
CA PRO A 79 12.74 24.75 -0.62
C PRO A 79 11.26 24.70 -0.20
N LEU A 80 10.93 23.71 0.62
CA LEU A 80 9.65 23.69 1.36
C LEU A 80 9.81 24.48 2.66
N PHE A 81 9.01 25.50 2.85
CA PHE A 81 9.10 26.35 4.03
C PHE A 81 8.08 25.96 5.10
N LYS A 82 8.53 25.93 6.35
CA LYS A 82 7.67 25.78 7.51
C LYS A 82 6.70 26.94 7.63
N GLY A 83 5.43 26.66 7.92
CA GLY A 83 4.38 27.66 8.11
C GLY A 83 3.90 28.32 6.81
N ARG A 84 4.19 27.74 5.65
CA ARG A 84 3.67 28.17 4.34
C ARG A 84 2.97 27.03 3.64
N SER A 85 1.90 27.38 2.92
CA SER A 85 1.24 26.46 2.00
C SER A 85 2.14 26.13 0.81
N HIS A 86 2.05 24.89 0.31
CA HIS A 86 2.82 24.43 -0.84
C HIS A 86 1.93 23.56 -1.72
N ASP A 87 1.98 23.79 -3.02
CA ASP A 87 1.31 22.95 -3.99
C ASP A 87 2.21 21.78 -4.39
N LEU A 88 1.65 20.58 -4.36
CA LEU A 88 2.25 19.35 -4.82
C LEU A 88 1.58 18.96 -6.13
N ASP A 89 2.29 19.17 -7.23
CA ASP A 89 1.80 18.92 -8.58
C ASP A 89 2.30 17.58 -9.08
N PHE A 90 1.38 16.75 -9.56
CA PHE A 90 1.65 15.46 -10.19
C PHE A 90 1.15 15.49 -11.62
N ILE A 91 2.02 15.18 -12.56
CA ILE A 91 1.74 15.26 -13.99
C ILE A 91 1.77 13.86 -14.58
N THR A 92 0.79 13.54 -15.41
CA THR A 92 0.73 12.25 -16.10
C THR A 92 0.35 12.42 -17.57
N ASN A 93 0.77 11.46 -18.39
CA ASN A 93 0.32 11.30 -19.78
C ASN A 93 -0.77 10.21 -19.90
N ILE A 94 -1.34 9.75 -18.79
CA ILE A 94 -2.46 8.82 -18.79
C ILE A 94 -3.73 9.61 -19.11
N PRO A 95 -4.52 9.19 -20.12
CA PRO A 95 -5.79 9.84 -20.42
C PRO A 95 -6.75 9.79 -19.24
N ASP A 96 -7.47 10.89 -18.99
CA ASP A 96 -8.36 11.02 -17.83
C ASP A 96 -9.49 9.96 -17.82
N ASP A 97 -9.96 9.53 -18.97
CA ASP A 97 -10.98 8.48 -19.15
C ASP A 97 -10.49 7.07 -18.80
N SER A 98 -9.18 6.88 -18.73
CA SER A 98 -8.55 5.62 -18.36
C SER A 98 -8.25 5.53 -16.85
N VAL A 99 -8.42 6.61 -16.10
CA VAL A 99 -8.12 6.68 -14.66
C VAL A 99 -9.31 6.22 -13.83
N LEU A 100 -9.14 5.15 -13.06
CA LEU A 100 -10.15 4.69 -12.10
C LEU A 100 -10.05 5.44 -10.79
N THR A 101 -8.84 5.50 -10.23
CA THR A 101 -8.56 6.22 -9.01
C THR A 101 -7.23 6.98 -9.10
N ALA A 102 -7.16 8.11 -8.41
CA ALA A 102 -5.95 8.89 -8.25
C ALA A 102 -5.83 9.30 -6.79
N THR A 103 -4.87 8.71 -6.06
CA THR A 103 -4.79 8.81 -4.61
C THR A 103 -3.42 9.29 -4.18
N LEU A 104 -3.40 10.38 -3.42
CA LEU A 104 -2.23 10.84 -2.69
C LEU A 104 -2.22 10.21 -1.30
N PHE A 105 -1.12 9.57 -0.97
CA PHE A 105 -0.80 9.10 0.37
C PHE A 105 0.16 10.09 1.00
N PHE A 106 -0.28 10.70 2.07
CA PHE A 106 0.41 11.84 2.68
C PHE A 106 0.46 11.69 4.19
N LYS A 107 1.58 12.07 4.81
CA LYS A 107 1.69 12.25 6.26
C LYS A 107 2.74 13.30 6.63
N THR A 108 2.61 13.85 7.82
CA THR A 108 3.68 14.57 8.51
C THR A 108 4.33 13.68 9.57
N ASN A 109 5.44 14.11 10.15
CA ASN A 109 6.08 13.38 11.26
C ASN A 109 5.22 13.33 12.54
N PHE A 110 4.13 14.10 12.64
CA PHE A 110 3.18 14.04 13.76
C PHE A 110 2.03 13.06 13.53
N MET A 111 1.95 12.47 12.34
CA MET A 111 0.91 11.52 11.97
C MET A 111 1.47 10.10 12.00
N ALA A 112 0.78 9.19 12.69
CA ALA A 112 1.21 7.79 12.81
C ALA A 112 1.09 7.02 11.50
N TYR A 113 0.11 7.38 10.65
CA TYR A 113 -0.23 6.68 9.41
C TYR A 113 -0.39 7.66 8.26
N TYR A 114 -0.22 7.17 7.05
CA TYR A 114 -0.58 7.91 5.84
C TYR A 114 -2.08 8.15 5.81
N GLN A 115 -2.47 9.37 5.44
CA GLN A 115 -3.83 9.71 5.04
C GLN A 115 -3.95 9.58 3.53
N GLU A 116 -5.14 9.22 3.06
CA GLU A 116 -5.45 9.03 1.66
C GLU A 116 -6.32 10.18 1.16
N PHE A 117 -5.87 10.85 0.12
CA PHE A 117 -6.59 11.94 -0.52
C PHE A 117 -6.88 11.57 -1.96
N SER A 118 -8.16 11.45 -2.29
CA SER A 118 -8.60 11.26 -3.67
C SER A 118 -8.49 12.58 -4.41
N LEU A 119 -7.64 12.62 -5.44
CA LEU A 119 -7.42 13.82 -6.25
C LEU A 119 -8.22 13.74 -7.55
N LYS A 120 -8.73 14.88 -8.00
CA LYS A 120 -9.34 15.00 -9.33
C LYS A 120 -8.33 15.62 -10.27
N GLY A 121 -8.06 14.93 -11.37
CA GLY A 121 -7.19 15.42 -12.43
C GLY A 121 -7.92 16.38 -13.38
N ASN A 122 -7.14 17.24 -14.00
CA ASN A 122 -7.55 18.06 -15.12
C ASN A 122 -6.45 18.05 -16.16
N GLN A 123 -6.73 17.43 -17.31
CA GLN A 123 -5.76 17.30 -18.41
C GLN A 123 -4.42 16.70 -18.00
N GLY A 124 -4.45 15.67 -17.12
CA GLY A 124 -3.27 14.98 -16.63
C GLY A 124 -2.53 15.71 -15.49
N LEU A 125 -3.05 16.82 -14.98
CA LEU A 125 -2.53 17.50 -13.81
C LEU A 125 -3.38 17.16 -12.58
N TYR A 126 -2.74 16.68 -11.52
CA TYR A 126 -3.32 16.46 -10.19
C TYR A 126 -2.59 17.32 -9.19
N GLN A 127 -3.33 18.03 -8.37
CA GLN A 127 -2.77 19.00 -7.43
C GLN A 127 -3.28 18.73 -6.01
N PHE A 128 -2.38 18.86 -5.05
CA PHE A 128 -2.69 18.85 -3.62
C PHE A 128 -1.99 20.02 -2.95
N THR A 129 -2.76 20.85 -2.24
CA THR A 129 -2.21 21.97 -1.48
C THR A 129 -1.96 21.52 -0.04
N TYR A 130 -0.69 21.48 0.36
CA TYR A 130 -0.30 21.29 1.74
C TYR A 130 -0.56 22.56 2.55
N GLU A 131 -1.37 22.45 3.58
CA GLU A 131 -1.70 23.53 4.51
C GLU A 131 -1.10 23.22 5.90
N PRO A 132 -0.11 24.01 6.38
CA PRO A 132 0.59 23.72 7.63
C PRO A 132 -0.29 23.88 8.88
N GLU A 133 -1.37 24.66 8.82
CA GLU A 133 -2.34 24.80 9.90
C GLU A 133 -3.19 23.55 10.06
N THR A 134 -3.54 22.91 8.95
CA THR A 134 -4.32 21.68 8.92
C THR A 134 -3.44 20.45 9.20
N TYR A 135 -2.23 20.45 8.66
CA TYR A 135 -1.29 19.33 8.75
C TYR A 135 0.05 19.80 9.35
N PRO A 136 0.10 20.05 10.65
CA PRO A 136 1.33 20.53 11.29
C PRO A 136 2.43 19.48 11.21
N GLY A 137 3.69 19.93 11.10
CA GLY A 137 4.85 19.04 11.06
C GLY A 137 6.13 19.77 10.72
N THR A 138 7.22 19.01 10.73
CA THR A 138 8.55 19.46 10.29
C THR A 138 9.08 18.66 9.10
N HIS A 139 8.43 17.54 8.79
CA HIS A 139 8.71 16.69 7.64
C HIS A 139 7.41 16.33 6.95
N LEU A 140 7.47 16.27 5.62
CA LEU A 140 6.40 15.77 4.78
C LEU A 140 6.85 14.47 4.13
N GLN A 141 6.05 13.42 4.27
CA GLN A 141 6.22 12.17 3.54
C GLN A 141 5.00 11.92 2.70
N TYR A 142 5.19 11.65 1.41
CA TYR A 142 4.08 11.40 0.50
C TYR A 142 4.50 10.62 -0.74
N TYR A 143 3.52 9.99 -1.35
CA TYR A 143 3.60 9.37 -2.67
C TYR A 143 2.22 9.40 -3.33
N PHE A 144 2.19 9.35 -4.64
CA PHE A 144 0.96 9.44 -5.42
C PHE A 144 0.79 8.22 -6.31
N VAL A 145 -0.43 7.70 -6.40
CA VAL A 145 -0.77 6.49 -7.15
C VAL A 145 -1.97 6.75 -8.03
N ILE A 146 -1.86 6.38 -9.29
CA ILE A 146 -2.97 6.31 -10.26
C ILE A 146 -3.23 4.85 -10.59
N GLU A 147 -4.49 4.44 -10.47
CA GLU A 147 -4.98 3.13 -10.88
C GLU A 147 -5.75 3.26 -12.19
N THR A 148 -5.47 2.36 -13.11
CA THR A 148 -6.18 2.19 -14.38
C THR A 148 -6.71 0.77 -14.46
N ASP A 149 -7.57 0.45 -15.45
CA ASP A 149 -8.08 -0.91 -15.66
C ASP A 149 -7.00 -1.99 -15.78
N LYS A 150 -5.80 -1.60 -16.23
CA LYS A 150 -4.73 -2.56 -16.57
C LYS A 150 -3.51 -2.48 -15.67
N ASN A 151 -3.24 -1.30 -15.10
CA ASN A 151 -1.98 -1.04 -14.41
C ASN A 151 -2.16 -0.09 -13.24
N ILE A 152 -1.20 -0.15 -12.33
CA ILE A 152 -1.03 0.82 -11.24
C ILE A 152 0.25 1.62 -11.55
N HIS A 153 0.16 2.93 -11.46
CA HIS A 153 1.28 3.85 -11.66
C HIS A 153 1.53 4.61 -10.37
N GLY A 154 2.78 4.65 -9.93
CA GLY A 154 3.18 5.33 -8.69
C GLY A 154 4.29 6.34 -8.92
N CYS A 155 4.39 7.34 -8.05
CA CYS A 155 5.42 8.36 -8.07
C CYS A 155 5.71 8.86 -6.64
N PRO A 156 6.98 9.06 -6.27
CA PRO A 156 8.17 8.71 -7.04
C PRO A 156 8.51 7.21 -7.00
N ILE A 157 9.30 6.79 -7.98
CA ILE A 157 9.84 5.43 -8.05
C ILE A 157 11.37 5.46 -8.06
N ASN A 158 12.00 4.45 -7.49
CA ASN A 158 13.46 4.27 -7.57
C ASN A 158 13.87 3.59 -8.88
N ASP A 159 15.19 3.43 -9.09
CA ASP A 159 15.75 2.80 -10.30
C ASP A 159 15.34 1.32 -10.45
N GLN A 160 14.87 0.70 -9.37
CA GLN A 160 14.38 -0.69 -9.35
C GLN A 160 12.90 -0.78 -9.71
N GLY A 161 12.21 0.38 -9.87
CA GLY A 161 10.78 0.46 -10.14
C GLY A 161 9.91 0.28 -8.89
N GLU A 162 10.48 0.51 -7.70
CA GLU A 162 9.75 0.46 -6.43
C GLU A 162 9.30 1.85 -6.03
N LEU A 163 8.11 1.92 -5.45
CA LEU A 163 7.55 3.16 -4.93
C LEU A 163 8.34 3.62 -3.70
N THR A 164 8.94 4.79 -3.80
CA THR A 164 9.75 5.39 -2.73
C THR A 164 9.11 6.69 -2.29
N PRO A 165 8.56 6.80 -1.07
CA PRO A 165 7.96 8.05 -0.61
C PRO A 165 8.96 9.22 -0.66
N VAL A 166 8.48 10.38 -1.10
CA VAL A 166 9.21 11.64 -0.89
C VAL A 166 9.29 11.89 0.60
N ASP A 167 10.47 12.26 1.09
CA ASP A 167 10.69 12.69 2.48
C ASP A 167 11.41 14.03 2.44
N ASN A 168 10.69 15.10 2.76
CA ASN A 168 11.19 16.47 2.70
C ASN A 168 11.08 17.18 4.06
N LEU A 169 12.20 17.79 4.45
CA LEU A 169 12.26 18.67 5.62
C LEU A 169 11.63 20.02 5.29
N LEU A 170 10.77 20.51 6.19
CA LEU A 170 10.26 21.89 6.15
C LEU A 170 11.28 22.83 6.78
N ILE A 171 11.81 23.74 5.99
CA ILE A 171 12.89 24.65 6.38
C ILE A 171 12.33 25.92 7.00
N ASP A 172 12.95 26.41 8.07
CA ASP A 172 12.63 27.73 8.62
C ASP A 172 13.06 28.82 7.62
N PRO A 173 12.12 29.63 7.09
CA PRO A 173 12.44 30.64 6.09
C PRO A 173 13.46 31.69 6.59
N ILE A 174 13.40 32.05 7.89
CA ILE A 174 14.32 33.04 8.47
C ILE A 174 15.76 32.50 8.45
N GLN A 175 15.96 31.26 8.85
CA GLN A 175 17.29 30.63 8.83
C GLN A 175 17.80 30.45 7.41
N TYR A 176 16.95 30.02 6.49
CA TYR A 176 17.31 29.86 5.09
C TYR A 176 17.83 31.16 4.47
N PHE A 177 17.08 32.27 4.59
CA PHE A 177 17.50 33.55 4.00
C PHE A 177 18.70 34.17 4.71
N LYS A 178 18.89 33.95 6.01
CA LYS A 178 20.12 34.34 6.71
C LYS A 178 21.35 33.61 6.18
N GLN A 179 21.24 32.35 5.87
CA GLN A 179 22.35 31.57 5.28
C GLN A 179 22.66 32.04 3.87
N GLN A 180 21.63 32.24 3.02
CA GLN A 180 21.83 32.73 1.64
C GLN A 180 22.49 34.13 1.61
N SER A 181 22.11 35.02 2.49
CA SER A 181 22.72 36.37 2.56
C SER A 181 24.19 36.35 3.03
N ARG A 182 24.64 35.30 3.72
CA ARG A 182 26.06 35.11 4.08
C ARG A 182 26.87 34.53 2.94
N LEU A 183 26.30 33.69 2.10
CA LEU A 183 26.98 33.07 0.97
C LEU A 183 27.19 34.05 -0.21
N ASN A 184 26.37 35.09 -0.30
CA ASN A 184 26.40 36.09 -1.36
C ASN A 184 27.23 37.34 -0.99
N ARG A 185 28.02 37.30 0.10
CA ARG A 185 28.98 38.31 0.51
C ARG A 185 30.40 37.84 0.25
#